data_9ef81a6e90bafcb6e00764bbe0453e0b
#
_entry.id   9ef81a6e90bafcb6e00764bbe0453e0b
#
_cell.length_a   1.000
_cell.length_b   1.000
_cell.length_c   1.000
_cell.angle_alpha   90.00
_cell.angle_beta   90.00
_cell.angle_gamma   90.00
#
_symmetry.space_group_name_H-M   'P 1'
#
loop_
_entity.id
_entity.type
_entity.pdbx_description
1 polymer ?
#
loop_
_entity_poly.entity_id
_entity_poly.type
_entity_poly.pdbx_seq_one_letter_code
_entity_poly.pdbx_strand_id
1 'polypeptide(L)'
;MRNSYVGCCVFAVVMMLMVGVPAVSGAQVAVGITVGFAPPDLPVYEQPICPEEGYIWTPGYWAYDPDFGDYYWVPGTWVLAPEVGFLWTPGYWGWGGSGFVFYEGYWGPRVGFYGGVNYGYGYFGHGYEGGRWDGGHFFYNRSVNNVNVTVIHNVYNTTVINERNTRVSYNGGHGGINERPRPEEEIAARERHTPPVPDQRQHVQAAR
;
A
#
# COMPACT_ATOMS: atom_id res chain seq x y z
N MET A 1 -12.65 -33.41 -78.84
CA MET A 1 -13.53 -33.41 -77.68
C MET A 1 -12.69 -33.21 -76.47
N ARG A 2 -12.65 -32.03 -75.92
CA ARG A 2 -11.70 -31.66 -74.84
C ARG A 2 -12.50 -30.93 -73.75
N ASN A 3 -12.64 -31.59 -72.62
CA ASN A 3 -13.24 -30.96 -71.45
C ASN A 3 -12.16 -30.32 -70.60
N SER A 4 -12.26 -29.01 -70.43
CA SER A 4 -11.42 -28.20 -69.53
C SER A 4 -12.14 -28.12 -68.18
N TYR A 5 -11.52 -28.59 -67.13
CA TYR A 5 -11.99 -28.35 -65.76
C TYR A 5 -11.30 -27.12 -65.23
N VAL A 6 -12.05 -26.11 -64.93
CA VAL A 6 -11.61 -24.88 -64.25
C VAL A 6 -11.65 -25.19 -62.76
N GLY A 7 -10.48 -25.25 -62.15
CA GLY A 7 -10.34 -25.39 -60.72
C GLY A 7 -10.60 -24.05 -60.01
N CYS A 8 -11.63 -24.00 -59.19
CA CYS A 8 -11.96 -22.85 -58.37
C CYS A 8 -11.20 -22.99 -57.02
N CYS A 9 -10.14 -22.22 -56.87
CA CYS A 9 -9.43 -22.10 -55.60
C CYS A 9 -10.24 -21.21 -54.65
N VAL A 10 -10.89 -21.85 -53.68
CA VAL A 10 -11.52 -21.13 -52.56
C VAL A 10 -10.45 -20.84 -51.52
N PHE A 11 -10.00 -19.60 -51.46
CA PHE A 11 -9.19 -19.11 -50.35
C PHE A 11 -10.11 -18.86 -49.12
N ALA A 12 -10.07 -19.76 -48.17
CA ALA A 12 -10.66 -19.57 -46.84
C ALA A 12 -9.77 -18.63 -46.01
N VAL A 13 -10.16 -17.38 -45.91
CA VAL A 13 -9.58 -16.43 -44.98
C VAL A 13 -10.13 -16.71 -43.59
N VAL A 14 -9.33 -17.40 -42.78
CA VAL A 14 -9.61 -17.56 -41.35
C VAL A 14 -9.25 -16.26 -40.65
N MET A 15 -10.27 -15.42 -40.42
CA MET A 15 -10.15 -14.21 -39.61
C MET A 15 -10.16 -14.61 -38.13
N MET A 16 -8.96 -14.70 -37.55
CA MET A 16 -8.78 -15.00 -36.11
C MET A 16 -9.17 -13.77 -35.31
N LEU A 17 -10.40 -13.73 -34.81
CA LEU A 17 -10.86 -12.74 -33.85
C LEU A 17 -10.09 -12.94 -32.55
N MET A 18 -9.07 -12.12 -32.32
CA MET A 18 -8.45 -11.94 -31.00
C MET A 18 -9.47 -11.26 -30.10
N VAL A 19 -10.25 -12.04 -29.38
CA VAL A 19 -11.03 -11.55 -28.25
C VAL A 19 -10.04 -11.18 -27.15
N GLY A 20 -9.69 -9.89 -27.08
CA GLY A 20 -8.94 -9.34 -25.96
C GLY A 20 -9.79 -9.51 -24.69
N VAL A 21 -9.47 -10.49 -23.88
CA VAL A 21 -10.02 -10.60 -22.53
C VAL A 21 -9.54 -9.36 -21.77
N PRO A 22 -10.42 -8.45 -21.31
CA PRO A 22 -10.00 -7.38 -20.46
C PRO A 22 -9.39 -8.03 -19.20
N ALA A 23 -8.10 -7.77 -18.94
CA ALA A 23 -7.51 -8.10 -17.67
C ALA A 23 -8.27 -7.29 -16.61
N VAL A 24 -9.15 -7.96 -15.90
CA VAL A 24 -9.76 -7.40 -14.69
C VAL A 24 -8.59 -7.25 -13.72
N SER A 25 -8.06 -6.04 -13.57
CA SER A 25 -7.22 -5.67 -12.43
C SER A 25 -8.12 -5.76 -11.19
N GLY A 26 -8.36 -6.98 -10.73
CA GLY A 26 -8.95 -7.21 -9.44
C GLY A 26 -8.00 -6.63 -8.40
N ALA A 27 -8.46 -5.69 -7.58
CA ALA A 27 -7.81 -5.44 -6.31
C ALA A 27 -7.52 -6.81 -5.70
N GLN A 28 -6.24 -7.15 -5.52
CA GLN A 28 -5.87 -8.39 -4.85
C GLN A 28 -6.38 -8.28 -3.42
N VAL A 29 -7.59 -8.80 -3.21
CA VAL A 29 -8.00 -9.19 -1.88
C VAL A 29 -7.09 -10.38 -1.57
N ALA A 30 -6.02 -10.14 -0.81
CA ALA A 30 -5.28 -11.23 -0.22
C ALA A 30 -6.34 -12.13 0.45
N VAL A 31 -6.27 -13.43 0.21
CA VAL A 31 -7.12 -14.40 0.93
C VAL A 31 -6.67 -14.32 2.38
N GLY A 32 -7.22 -13.32 3.07
CA GLY A 32 -6.77 -12.92 4.39
C GLY A 32 -7.37 -13.85 5.43
N ILE A 33 -6.55 -14.26 6.37
CA ILE A 33 -6.97 -14.86 7.62
C ILE A 33 -8.00 -13.91 8.25
N THR A 34 -9.18 -14.42 8.60
CA THR A 34 -10.19 -13.67 9.35
C THR A 34 -9.97 -13.92 10.84
N VAL A 35 -9.72 -12.86 11.59
CA VAL A 35 -9.48 -12.91 13.04
C VAL A 35 -10.71 -12.45 13.79
N GLY A 36 -11.19 -13.25 14.74
CA GLY A 36 -12.44 -12.99 15.47
C GLY A 36 -12.38 -11.89 16.52
N PHE A 37 -11.20 -11.34 16.81
CA PHE A 37 -10.98 -10.26 17.78
C PHE A 37 -10.12 -9.14 17.16
N ALA A 38 -10.29 -7.92 17.70
CA ALA A 38 -9.62 -6.74 17.17
C ALA A 38 -8.10 -6.77 17.45
N PRO A 39 -7.26 -6.21 16.53
CA PRO A 39 -5.87 -5.96 16.85
C PRO A 39 -5.76 -4.94 18.01
N PRO A 40 -4.66 -5.00 18.81
CA PRO A 40 -4.42 -4.05 19.86
C PRO A 40 -4.27 -2.60 19.35
N ASP A 41 -4.37 -1.63 20.24
CA ASP A 41 -4.01 -0.24 19.94
C ASP A 41 -2.58 -0.15 19.42
N LEU A 42 -2.30 0.82 18.53
CA LEU A 42 -0.94 1.10 18.10
C LEU A 42 -0.05 1.43 19.31
N PRO A 43 1.12 0.84 19.45
CA PRO A 43 2.08 1.22 20.48
C PRO A 43 2.58 2.66 20.25
N VAL A 44 3.10 3.29 21.29
CA VAL A 44 3.89 4.50 21.12
C VAL A 44 5.28 4.06 20.66
N TYR A 45 5.72 4.56 19.52
CA TYR A 45 7.03 4.23 18.95
C TYR A 45 7.71 5.46 18.37
N GLU A 46 9.03 5.40 18.27
CA GLU A 46 9.83 6.44 17.67
C GLU A 46 10.29 6.03 16.26
N GLN A 47 10.32 7.00 15.34
CA GLN A 47 10.88 6.80 14.02
C GLN A 47 12.41 6.90 14.11
N PRO A 48 13.17 5.87 13.71
CA PRO A 48 14.62 5.98 13.61
C PRO A 48 15.01 7.04 12.57
N ILE A 49 16.23 7.55 12.65
CA ILE A 49 16.75 8.50 11.66
C ILE A 49 16.74 7.85 10.27
N CYS A 50 16.30 8.60 9.27
CA CYS A 50 16.35 8.17 7.87
C CYS A 50 17.82 7.88 7.48
N PRO A 51 18.13 6.67 6.96
CA PRO A 51 19.51 6.26 6.70
C PRO A 51 20.16 7.04 5.57
N GLU A 52 19.43 7.25 4.46
CA GLU A 52 19.93 7.89 3.25
C GLU A 52 18.79 8.54 2.47
N GLU A 53 19.14 9.36 1.48
CA GLU A 53 18.18 9.96 0.56
C GLU A 53 17.45 8.89 -0.29
N GLY A 54 16.16 9.11 -0.55
CA GLY A 54 15.32 8.20 -1.36
C GLY A 54 14.60 7.13 -0.55
N TYR A 55 14.95 6.92 0.73
CA TYR A 55 14.20 6.02 1.60
C TYR A 55 12.87 6.64 2.00
N ILE A 56 11.80 5.85 1.96
CA ILE A 56 10.45 6.25 2.38
C ILE A 56 10.07 5.48 3.64
N TRP A 57 9.49 6.18 4.61
CA TRP A 57 9.00 5.56 5.82
C TRP A 57 7.82 4.64 5.55
N THR A 58 7.91 3.39 5.99
CA THR A 58 6.81 2.43 6.05
C THR A 58 6.48 2.20 7.51
N PRO A 59 5.29 2.64 7.98
CA PRO A 59 4.97 2.61 9.40
C PRO A 59 4.80 1.19 9.91
N GLY A 60 4.97 1.01 11.23
CA GLY A 60 4.73 -0.26 11.89
C GLY A 60 3.24 -0.59 11.94
N TYR A 61 2.93 -1.88 12.05
CA TYR A 61 1.57 -2.39 12.08
C TYR A 61 1.48 -3.71 12.84
N TRP A 62 0.27 -4.10 13.23
CA TRP A 62 0.01 -5.41 13.80
C TRP A 62 -0.13 -6.45 12.69
N ALA A 63 0.71 -7.47 12.70
CA ALA A 63 0.54 -8.69 11.91
C ALA A 63 -0.07 -9.78 12.81
N TYR A 64 -0.65 -10.81 12.19
CA TYR A 64 -1.24 -11.94 12.91
C TYR A 64 -0.47 -13.22 12.63
N ASP A 65 -0.17 -13.96 13.68
CA ASP A 65 0.47 -15.26 13.59
C ASP A 65 -0.57 -16.36 13.83
N PRO A 66 -0.96 -17.12 12.77
CA PRO A 66 -1.95 -18.19 12.92
C PRO A 66 -1.45 -19.37 13.74
N ASP A 67 -0.12 -19.57 13.85
CA ASP A 67 0.46 -20.67 14.62
C ASP A 67 0.36 -20.41 16.13
N PHE A 68 0.47 -19.14 16.53
CA PHE A 68 0.29 -18.71 17.92
C PHE A 68 -1.12 -18.21 18.22
N GLY A 69 -1.90 -17.87 17.20
CA GLY A 69 -3.27 -17.38 17.34
C GLY A 69 -3.36 -15.96 17.90
N ASP A 70 -2.34 -15.12 17.70
CA ASP A 70 -2.27 -13.77 18.27
C ASP A 70 -1.58 -12.78 17.34
N TYR A 71 -1.73 -11.48 17.65
CA TYR A 71 -1.07 -10.39 16.95
C TYR A 71 0.36 -10.20 17.45
N TYR A 72 1.26 -9.85 16.53
CA TYR A 72 2.60 -9.39 16.86
C TYR A 72 2.90 -8.07 16.16
N TRP A 73 3.72 -7.25 16.80
CA TRP A 73 4.08 -5.94 16.27
C TRP A 73 5.21 -6.04 15.26
N VAL A 74 4.97 -5.55 14.05
CA VAL A 74 6.01 -5.32 13.04
C VAL A 74 6.42 -3.84 13.16
N PRO A 75 7.64 -3.52 13.58
CA PRO A 75 8.10 -2.14 13.69
C PRO A 75 8.11 -1.45 12.33
N GLY A 76 7.99 -0.12 12.32
CA GLY A 76 8.19 0.65 11.10
C GLY A 76 9.65 0.61 10.64
N THR A 77 9.86 0.80 9.34
CA THR A 77 11.19 0.81 8.74
C THR A 77 11.27 1.75 7.55
N TRP A 78 12.49 2.21 7.25
CA TRP A 78 12.79 2.96 6.05
C TRP A 78 13.08 2.02 4.90
N VAL A 79 12.51 2.27 3.73
CA VAL A 79 12.58 1.38 2.56
C VAL A 79 12.76 2.21 1.29
N LEU A 80 13.62 1.76 0.39
CA LEU A 80 13.71 2.34 -0.96
C LEU A 80 12.45 1.99 -1.75
N ALA A 81 11.83 3.00 -2.38
CA ALA A 81 10.71 2.76 -3.27
C ALA A 81 11.16 1.90 -4.47
N PRO A 82 10.34 0.94 -4.93
CA PRO A 82 10.67 0.09 -6.07
C PRO A 82 10.78 0.88 -7.38
N GLU A 83 10.15 2.03 -7.47
CA GLU A 83 10.16 2.92 -8.62
C GLU A 83 10.13 4.37 -8.14
N VAL A 84 10.84 5.25 -8.85
CA VAL A 84 10.76 6.71 -8.64
C VAL A 84 9.31 7.17 -8.88
N GLY A 85 8.78 7.97 -7.98
CA GLY A 85 7.40 8.43 -8.03
C GLY A 85 6.42 7.57 -7.24
N PHE A 86 6.83 6.39 -6.75
CA PHE A 86 5.96 5.55 -5.93
C PHE A 86 6.00 5.95 -4.46
N LEU A 87 4.84 5.85 -3.82
CA LEU A 87 4.61 6.06 -2.39
C LEU A 87 4.05 4.78 -1.78
N TRP A 88 4.27 4.60 -0.49
CA TRP A 88 3.74 3.46 0.24
C TRP A 88 2.34 3.74 0.76
N THR A 89 1.39 2.84 0.48
CA THR A 89 0.10 2.77 1.16
C THR A 89 0.20 1.73 2.26
N PRO A 90 0.08 2.10 3.54
CA PRO A 90 0.12 1.14 4.65
C PRO A 90 -0.98 0.09 4.56
N GLY A 91 -0.67 -1.14 4.96
CA GLY A 91 -1.70 -2.13 5.21
C GLY A 91 -2.49 -1.81 6.48
N TYR A 92 -3.72 -2.31 6.58
CA TYR A 92 -4.59 -2.07 7.74
C TYR A 92 -5.55 -3.23 7.99
N TRP A 93 -6.04 -3.33 9.22
CA TRP A 93 -7.12 -4.23 9.59
C TRP A 93 -8.47 -3.56 9.38
N GLY A 94 -9.40 -4.24 8.73
CA GLY A 94 -10.77 -3.78 8.53
C GLY A 94 -11.79 -4.84 8.94
N TRP A 95 -12.94 -4.40 9.43
CA TRP A 95 -14.04 -5.29 9.79
C TRP A 95 -14.75 -5.83 8.55
N GLY A 96 -14.69 -7.15 8.35
CA GLY A 96 -15.30 -7.86 7.22
C GLY A 96 -16.71 -8.39 7.47
N GLY A 97 -17.39 -7.96 8.54
CA GLY A 97 -18.74 -8.40 8.89
C GLY A 97 -18.79 -9.56 9.90
N SER A 98 -17.85 -10.49 9.86
CA SER A 98 -17.73 -11.63 10.79
C SER A 98 -16.41 -11.68 11.56
N GLY A 99 -15.46 -10.81 11.21
CA GLY A 99 -14.15 -10.72 11.83
C GLY A 99 -13.29 -9.66 11.13
N PHE A 100 -12.08 -9.48 11.62
CA PHE A 100 -11.10 -8.56 11.08
C PHE A 100 -10.30 -9.23 9.97
N VAL A 101 -10.13 -8.52 8.84
CA VAL A 101 -9.37 -8.94 7.67
C VAL A 101 -8.23 -7.96 7.47
N PHE A 102 -7.04 -8.46 7.16
CA PHE A 102 -5.90 -7.61 6.84
C PHE A 102 -5.89 -7.26 5.35
N TYR A 103 -5.88 -5.97 5.07
CA TYR A 103 -5.65 -5.41 3.74
C TYR A 103 -4.17 -5.09 3.62
N GLU A 104 -3.47 -5.80 2.74
CA GLU A 104 -2.03 -5.64 2.58
C GLU A 104 -1.66 -4.28 1.99
N GLY A 105 -0.57 -3.68 2.50
CA GLY A 105 -0.02 -2.45 1.95
C GLY A 105 0.63 -2.67 0.59
N TYR A 106 0.79 -1.58 -0.18
CA TYR A 106 1.35 -1.63 -1.52
C TYR A 106 2.08 -0.33 -1.89
N TRP A 107 2.93 -0.41 -2.89
CA TRP A 107 3.55 0.73 -3.55
C TRP A 107 2.74 1.16 -4.76
N GLY A 108 2.56 2.48 -4.93
CA GLY A 108 1.84 3.03 -6.07
C GLY A 108 2.17 4.52 -6.27
N PRO A 109 1.73 5.12 -7.38
CA PRO A 109 1.99 6.54 -7.67
C PRO A 109 1.27 7.48 -6.70
N ARG A 110 0.26 6.99 -6.00
CA ARG A 110 -0.51 7.70 -4.97
C ARG A 110 -0.74 6.82 -3.77
N VAL A 111 -0.90 7.45 -2.60
CA VAL A 111 -1.31 6.74 -1.40
C VAL A 111 -2.81 6.51 -1.44
N GLY A 112 -3.22 5.26 -1.31
CA GLY A 112 -4.61 4.86 -1.23
C GLY A 112 -5.14 4.85 0.20
N PHE A 113 -6.33 4.29 0.38
CA PHE A 113 -6.95 4.16 1.69
C PHE A 113 -6.23 3.13 2.56
N TYR A 114 -5.96 3.49 3.81
CA TYR A 114 -5.33 2.64 4.81
C TYR A 114 -6.13 2.61 6.14
N GLY A 115 -7.45 2.48 6.01
CA GLY A 115 -8.35 2.29 7.14
C GLY A 115 -8.64 3.54 7.97
N GLY A 116 -8.16 4.72 7.59
CA GLY A 116 -8.26 5.93 8.41
C GLY A 116 -7.35 5.89 9.65
N VAL A 117 -6.42 4.92 9.73
CA VAL A 117 -5.53 4.69 10.88
C VAL A 117 -4.47 5.79 10.95
N ASN A 118 -4.29 6.36 12.14
CA ASN A 118 -3.22 7.32 12.39
C ASN A 118 -1.92 6.59 12.78
N TYR A 119 -1.10 6.26 11.78
CA TYR A 119 0.21 5.64 12.00
C TYR A 119 1.31 6.61 12.41
N GLY A 120 1.04 7.93 12.39
CA GLY A 120 2.07 8.95 12.61
C GLY A 120 3.02 9.13 11.41
N TYR A 121 4.02 10.00 11.58
CA TYR A 121 5.11 10.20 10.62
C TYR A 121 4.67 10.45 9.18
N GLY A 122 3.61 11.26 9.02
CA GLY A 122 3.03 11.60 7.73
C GLY A 122 1.81 10.78 7.32
N TYR A 123 1.46 9.69 8.02
CA TYR A 123 0.26 8.89 7.79
C TYR A 123 -0.78 9.16 8.89
N PHE A 124 -1.62 10.18 8.69
CA PHE A 124 -2.57 10.67 9.70
C PHE A 124 -4.03 10.31 9.38
N GLY A 125 -4.25 9.12 8.83
CA GLY A 125 -5.55 8.57 8.51
C GLY A 125 -5.93 8.65 7.02
N HIS A 126 -5.45 9.64 6.30
CA HIS A 126 -5.65 9.79 4.85
C HIS A 126 -4.44 10.44 4.19
N GLY A 127 -4.11 10.04 2.96
CA GLY A 127 -3.01 10.58 2.19
C GLY A 127 -1.65 10.41 2.87
N TYR A 128 -0.68 11.23 2.48
CA TYR A 128 0.69 11.20 3.01
C TYR A 128 1.29 12.60 3.10
N GLU A 129 1.72 12.98 4.29
CA GLU A 129 2.30 14.28 4.60
C GLU A 129 3.81 14.22 4.90
N GLY A 130 4.40 13.02 4.82
CA GLY A 130 5.81 12.79 5.17
C GLY A 130 6.80 13.21 4.09
N GLY A 131 6.34 13.38 2.84
CA GLY A 131 7.21 13.79 1.75
C GLY A 131 6.55 13.73 0.38
N ARG A 132 7.31 14.10 -0.64
CA ARG A 132 6.86 14.08 -2.04
C ARG A 132 8.01 13.86 -3.00
N TRP A 133 7.69 13.30 -4.15
CA TRP A 133 8.60 13.25 -5.28
C TRP A 133 8.57 14.57 -6.06
N ASP A 134 9.76 15.07 -6.43
CA ASP A 134 9.93 16.22 -7.29
C ASP A 134 11.23 16.07 -8.09
N GLY A 135 11.17 16.19 -9.43
CA GLY A 135 12.30 16.05 -10.32
C GLY A 135 13.08 14.73 -10.21
N GLY A 136 12.41 13.64 -9.79
CA GLY A 136 13.04 12.33 -9.60
C GLY A 136 13.70 12.13 -8.22
N HIS A 137 13.66 13.14 -7.35
CA HIS A 137 14.17 13.11 -5.99
C HIS A 137 13.04 13.12 -4.97
N PHE A 138 13.23 12.43 -3.84
CA PHE A 138 12.26 12.44 -2.76
C PHE A 138 12.59 13.56 -1.77
N PHE A 139 11.62 14.45 -1.52
CA PHE A 139 11.72 15.56 -0.58
C PHE A 139 10.97 15.23 0.71
N TYR A 140 11.65 15.36 1.84
CA TYR A 140 11.13 15.01 3.16
C TYR A 140 10.51 16.20 3.88
N ASN A 141 9.32 16.01 4.48
CA ASN A 141 8.75 16.97 5.41
C ASN A 141 9.36 16.78 6.80
N ARG A 142 10.22 17.71 7.21
CA ARG A 142 10.93 17.69 8.51
C ARG A 142 10.01 17.86 9.71
N SER A 143 8.79 18.40 9.53
CA SER A 143 7.86 18.55 10.65
C SER A 143 7.33 17.21 11.17
N VAL A 144 7.44 16.15 10.38
CA VAL A 144 6.89 14.82 10.70
C VAL A 144 7.90 13.66 10.52
N ASN A 145 9.08 13.91 9.95
CA ASN A 145 10.10 12.88 9.76
C ASN A 145 11.38 13.19 10.51
N ASN A 146 11.99 12.14 11.05
CA ASN A 146 13.30 12.19 11.67
C ASN A 146 14.40 12.06 10.61
N VAL A 147 14.84 13.20 10.06
CA VAL A 147 15.87 13.26 9.00
C VAL A 147 17.08 14.08 9.46
N ASN A 148 18.28 13.58 9.17
CA ASN A 148 19.52 14.31 9.41
C ASN A 148 19.80 15.26 8.22
N VAL A 149 19.59 16.54 8.43
CA VAL A 149 19.74 17.58 7.40
C VAL A 149 21.19 17.86 6.98
N THR A 150 22.17 17.32 7.69
CA THR A 150 23.57 17.39 7.25
C THR A 150 23.92 16.35 6.19
N VAL A 151 23.06 15.35 6.02
CA VAL A 151 23.20 14.25 5.06
C VAL A 151 22.14 14.32 3.97
N ILE A 152 20.89 14.61 4.37
CA ILE A 152 19.73 14.67 3.46
C ILE A 152 19.38 16.16 3.25
N HIS A 153 19.58 16.64 2.02
CA HIS A 153 19.38 18.05 1.66
C HIS A 153 17.99 18.33 1.03
N ASN A 154 17.35 17.30 0.48
CA ASN A 154 16.02 17.39 -0.11
C ASN A 154 14.95 17.42 0.99
N VAL A 155 14.81 18.56 1.64
CA VAL A 155 13.90 18.74 2.78
C VAL A 155 13.06 19.99 2.64
N TYR A 156 11.87 19.93 3.22
CA TYR A 156 11.02 21.09 3.43
C TYR A 156 10.39 21.04 4.82
N ASN A 157 9.74 22.11 5.23
CA ASN A 157 9.07 22.19 6.52
C ASN A 157 7.65 22.72 6.33
N THR A 158 6.67 21.82 6.38
CA THR A 158 5.24 22.15 6.35
C THR A 158 4.60 21.61 7.59
N THR A 159 4.00 22.50 8.39
CA THR A 159 3.28 22.08 9.60
C THR A 159 2.07 21.24 9.20
N VAL A 160 1.94 20.08 9.82
CA VAL A 160 0.80 19.19 9.66
C VAL A 160 -0.04 19.26 10.93
N ILE A 161 -1.31 19.59 10.78
CA ILE A 161 -2.26 19.58 11.88
C ILE A 161 -2.85 18.17 11.96
N ASN A 162 -2.39 17.40 12.94
CA ASN A 162 -2.95 16.08 13.21
C ASN A 162 -4.09 16.23 14.24
N GLU A 163 -5.32 16.26 13.75
CA GLU A 163 -6.53 16.37 14.58
C GLU A 163 -6.92 15.03 15.24
N ARG A 164 -6.30 13.92 14.83
CA ARG A 164 -6.65 12.56 15.26
C ARG A 164 -5.67 12.04 16.29
N ASN A 165 -5.98 12.23 17.55
CA ASN A 165 -5.18 11.68 18.65
C ASN A 165 -5.77 10.32 19.10
N THR A 166 -5.89 9.35 18.16
CA THR A 166 -6.32 7.98 18.48
C THR A 166 -5.23 6.99 18.14
N ARG A 167 -5.11 5.93 18.94
CA ARG A 167 -4.21 4.80 18.71
C ARG A 167 -4.93 3.57 18.16
N VAL A 168 -6.21 3.68 17.84
CA VAL A 168 -6.99 2.59 17.25
C VAL A 168 -6.32 2.17 15.94
N SER A 169 -6.05 0.87 15.82
CA SER A 169 -5.25 0.29 14.72
C SER A 169 -6.08 -0.37 13.62
N TYR A 170 -7.41 -0.22 13.65
CA TYR A 170 -8.32 -0.89 12.72
C TYR A 170 -9.52 -0.04 12.34
N ASN A 171 -10.13 -0.37 11.20
CA ASN A 171 -11.33 0.27 10.69
C ASN A 171 -12.56 -0.62 10.85
N GLY A 172 -13.69 -0.04 11.24
CA GLY A 172 -14.97 -0.76 11.42
C GLY A 172 -15.03 -1.62 12.69
N GLY A 173 -16.13 -2.36 12.82
CA GLY A 173 -16.38 -3.16 14.01
C GLY A 173 -16.67 -2.32 15.26
N HIS A 174 -16.67 -2.98 16.42
CA HIS A 174 -16.91 -2.29 17.70
C HIS A 174 -15.63 -1.56 18.15
N GLY A 175 -15.71 -0.25 18.34
CA GLY A 175 -14.58 0.56 18.80
C GLY A 175 -13.58 0.95 17.71
N GLY A 176 -13.75 0.47 16.47
CA GLY A 176 -12.88 0.81 15.36
C GLY A 176 -13.14 2.19 14.75
N ILE A 177 -12.21 2.63 13.92
CA ILE A 177 -12.32 3.84 13.13
C ILE A 177 -13.45 3.65 12.12
N ASN A 178 -14.31 4.67 11.96
CA ASN A 178 -15.41 4.64 11.00
C ASN A 178 -15.12 5.62 9.86
N GLU A 179 -14.11 5.32 9.06
CA GLU A 179 -13.74 6.09 7.88
C GLU A 179 -13.97 5.30 6.60
N ARG A 180 -14.18 6.04 5.52
CA ARG A 180 -14.33 5.48 4.16
C ARG A 180 -13.28 6.06 3.24
N PRO A 181 -12.92 5.35 2.17
CA PRO A 181 -12.01 5.90 1.16
C PRO A 181 -12.56 7.21 0.60
N ARG A 182 -11.66 8.17 0.40
CA ARG A 182 -11.94 9.39 -0.35
C ARG A 182 -11.89 9.11 -1.85
N PRO A 183 -12.49 9.95 -2.72
CA PRO A 183 -12.45 9.72 -4.16
C PRO A 183 -11.04 9.56 -4.74
N GLU A 184 -10.06 10.31 -4.26
CA GLU A 184 -8.66 10.19 -4.66
C GLU A 184 -8.03 8.87 -4.25
N GLU A 185 -8.41 8.31 -3.09
CA GLU A 185 -7.94 7.01 -2.60
C GLU A 185 -8.59 5.84 -3.35
N GLU A 186 -9.85 6.02 -3.80
CA GLU A 186 -10.51 5.06 -4.70
C GLU A 186 -9.85 5.04 -6.08
N ILE A 187 -9.39 6.19 -6.58
CA ILE A 187 -8.61 6.25 -7.82
C ILE A 187 -7.29 5.51 -7.62
N ALA A 188 -6.57 5.82 -6.54
CA ALA A 188 -5.32 5.15 -6.20
C ALA A 188 -5.47 3.62 -6.16
N ALA A 189 -6.58 3.10 -5.59
CA ALA A 189 -6.86 1.67 -5.51
C ALA A 189 -7.01 0.97 -6.88
N ARG A 190 -7.21 1.71 -7.96
CA ARG A 190 -7.36 1.20 -9.34
C ARG A 190 -6.10 1.37 -10.19
N GLU A 191 -5.12 2.10 -9.69
CA GLU A 191 -3.84 2.32 -10.38
C GLU A 191 -2.95 1.06 -10.30
N ARG A 192 -1.82 1.08 -11.00
CA ARG A 192 -0.83 0.00 -10.94
C ARG A 192 -0.17 -0.04 -9.56
N HIS A 193 -0.19 -1.19 -8.94
CA HIS A 193 0.42 -1.46 -7.63
C HIS A 193 1.61 -2.39 -7.75
N THR A 194 2.58 -2.19 -6.86
CA THR A 194 3.68 -3.11 -6.62
C THR A 194 3.60 -3.61 -5.16
N PRO A 195 3.68 -4.93 -4.94
CA PRO A 195 3.63 -5.49 -3.58
C PRO A 195 4.84 -5.06 -2.75
N PRO A 196 4.85 -5.35 -1.42
CA PRO A 196 6.00 -5.10 -0.58
C PRO A 196 7.30 -5.64 -1.17
N VAL A 197 8.36 -4.84 -1.12
CA VAL A 197 9.69 -5.24 -1.62
C VAL A 197 10.33 -6.32 -0.74
N PRO A 198 11.39 -7.01 -1.21
CA PRO A 198 12.05 -8.05 -0.42
C PRO A 198 12.47 -7.63 0.97
N ASP A 199 13.02 -6.41 1.12
CA ASP A 199 13.46 -5.87 2.40
C ASP A 199 12.32 -5.73 3.42
N GLN A 200 11.13 -5.29 2.96
CA GLN A 200 9.94 -5.24 3.81
C GLN A 200 9.52 -6.64 4.27
N ARG A 201 9.52 -7.63 3.36
CA ARG A 201 9.18 -9.01 3.71
C ARG A 201 10.17 -9.63 4.68
N GLN A 202 11.45 -9.39 4.49
CA GLN A 202 12.50 -9.85 5.41
C GLN A 202 12.34 -9.19 6.79
N HIS A 203 12.01 -7.90 6.83
CA HIS A 203 11.76 -7.17 8.07
C HIS A 203 10.56 -7.76 8.85
N VAL A 204 9.47 -8.11 8.16
CA VAL A 204 8.32 -8.80 8.78
C VAL A 204 8.71 -10.16 9.35
N GLN A 205 9.52 -10.94 8.60
CA GLN A 205 10.01 -12.23 9.10
C GLN A 205 10.90 -12.10 10.34
N ALA A 206 11.70 -11.05 10.40
CA ALA A 206 12.57 -10.80 11.56
C ALA A 206 11.79 -10.29 12.80
N ALA A 207 10.59 -9.74 12.62
CA ALA A 207 9.73 -9.28 13.71
C ALA A 207 8.88 -10.41 14.33
N ARG A 208 8.71 -11.52 13.61
CA ARG A 208 7.99 -12.72 14.05
C ARG A 208 8.87 -13.58 14.96
#